data_0659ce25116c565ff608cd576fb68006
#
_entry.id   0659ce25116c565ff608cd576fb68006
#
_cell.length_a   1.000
_cell.length_b   1.000
_cell.length_c   1.000
_cell.angle_alpha   90.00
_cell.angle_beta   90.00
_cell.angle_gamma   90.00
#
_symmetry.space_group_name_H-M   'P 1'
#
loop_
_entity.id
_entity.type
_entity.pdbx_description
1 polymer ?
#
loop_
_entity_poly.entity_id
_entity_poly.type
_entity_poly.pdbx_seq_one_letter_code
_entity_poly.pdbx_strand_id
1 'polypeptide(L)'
;MATEPKKWGVAPGANADCNDIPDTADADSGLASWSALFPQLTALPLSAGGRAPKREDFNGLLRAFGQWAFYFMQGGVPSWESGIAYTAGSLARNNGTTGTALKD
;
A
#
# COMPACT_ATOMS: atom_id res chain seq x y z
N MET A 1 -17.06 21.55 -1.63
CA MET A 1 -15.61 21.45 -1.43
C MET A 1 -15.30 20.47 -0.31
N ALA A 2 -14.34 19.60 -0.51
CA ALA A 2 -13.96 18.66 0.51
C ALA A 2 -13.22 19.34 1.65
N THR A 3 -13.45 18.88 2.88
CA THR A 3 -12.74 19.36 4.05
C THR A 3 -11.45 18.58 4.20
N GLU A 4 -10.36 19.28 4.46
CA GLU A 4 -9.09 18.61 4.69
C GLU A 4 -9.18 17.77 5.97
N PRO A 5 -8.79 16.48 5.92
CA PRO A 5 -8.80 15.65 7.12
C PRO A 5 -7.71 16.05 8.10
N LYS A 6 -7.84 15.57 9.33
CA LYS A 6 -6.83 15.79 10.35
C LYS A 6 -5.50 15.17 9.93
N LYS A 7 -4.43 15.91 10.12
CA LYS A 7 -3.09 15.40 9.84
C LYS A 7 -2.60 14.53 11.00
N TRP A 8 -1.79 13.54 10.67
CA TRP A 8 -1.23 12.62 11.66
C TRP A 8 0.13 13.11 12.14
N GLY A 9 0.41 12.88 13.41
CA GLY A 9 1.73 13.16 13.97
C GLY A 9 2.76 12.07 13.70
N VAL A 10 2.29 10.86 13.35
CA VAL A 10 3.14 9.71 13.02
C VAL A 10 2.53 8.97 11.85
N ALA A 11 3.34 8.23 11.12
CA ALA A 11 2.83 7.40 10.04
C ALA A 11 1.97 6.28 10.61
N PRO A 12 0.81 5.98 10.01
CA PRO A 12 -0.03 4.89 10.49
C PRO A 12 0.72 3.57 10.54
N GLY A 13 0.60 2.88 11.65
CA GLY A 13 1.24 1.58 11.84
C GLY A 13 2.74 1.62 12.09
N ALA A 14 3.29 2.79 12.43
CA ALA A 14 4.74 2.93 12.65
C ALA A 14 5.27 1.97 13.72
N ASN A 15 4.48 1.67 14.73
CA ASN A 15 4.87 0.78 15.82
C ASN A 15 4.05 -0.51 15.86
N ALA A 16 3.33 -0.83 14.79
CA ALA A 16 2.48 -2.01 14.74
C ALA A 16 3.25 -3.24 14.29
N ASP A 17 2.80 -4.41 14.75
CA ASP A 17 3.30 -5.68 14.21
C ASP A 17 2.81 -5.80 12.77
N CYS A 18 3.73 -5.90 11.83
CA CYS A 18 3.39 -5.95 10.41
C CYS A 18 4.20 -7.01 9.70
N ASN A 19 3.57 -7.66 8.73
CA ASN A 19 4.28 -8.45 7.74
C ASN A 19 4.55 -7.58 6.51
N ASP A 20 5.67 -7.80 5.84
CA ASP A 20 5.88 -7.20 4.54
C ASP A 20 4.96 -7.90 3.53
N ILE A 21 4.30 -7.10 2.70
CA ILE A 21 3.33 -7.64 1.74
C ILE A 21 4.05 -7.85 0.40
N PRO A 22 4.14 -9.11 -0.08
CA PRO A 22 4.76 -9.38 -1.37
C PRO A 22 3.84 -9.00 -2.53
N ASP A 23 4.41 -8.88 -3.71
CA ASP A 23 3.62 -8.60 -4.91
C ASP A 23 2.66 -9.74 -5.23
N THR A 24 3.11 -10.97 -5.04
CA THR A 24 2.28 -12.16 -5.25
C THR A 24 2.49 -13.13 -4.10
N ALA A 25 1.49 -13.95 -3.85
CA ALA A 25 1.56 -15.00 -2.83
C ALA A 25 0.80 -16.21 -3.31
N ASP A 26 1.17 -17.38 -2.77
CA ASP A 26 0.45 -18.63 -3.03
C ASP A 26 -0.95 -18.50 -2.41
N ALA A 27 -1.98 -18.74 -3.22
CA ALA A 27 -3.37 -18.65 -2.75
C ALA A 27 -3.65 -19.62 -1.60
N ASP A 28 -2.96 -20.74 -1.54
CA ASP A 28 -3.16 -21.74 -0.49
C ASP A 28 -2.51 -21.33 0.85
N SER A 29 -1.69 -20.31 0.86
CA SER A 29 -1.05 -19.83 2.08
C SER A 29 -1.98 -19.02 2.97
N GLY A 30 -3.02 -18.44 2.38
CA GLY A 30 -3.92 -17.54 3.10
C GLY A 30 -3.28 -16.16 3.40
N LEU A 31 -2.10 -15.89 2.88
CA LEU A 31 -1.40 -14.64 3.11
C LEU A 31 -1.80 -13.57 2.10
N ALA A 32 -1.73 -12.32 2.51
CA ALA A 32 -2.05 -11.19 1.64
C ALA A 32 -0.93 -10.91 0.65
N SER A 33 -1.30 -10.38 -0.51
CA SER A 33 -0.35 -9.92 -1.53
C SER A 33 -0.92 -8.68 -2.21
N TRP A 34 -0.06 -7.93 -2.89
CA TRP A 34 -0.53 -6.74 -3.61
C TRP A 34 -1.42 -7.10 -4.80
N SER A 35 -1.13 -8.22 -5.47
CA SER A 35 -1.90 -8.61 -6.64
C SER A 35 -3.30 -9.12 -6.32
N ALA A 36 -3.48 -9.77 -5.18
CA ALA A 36 -4.75 -10.42 -4.84
C ALA A 36 -5.36 -9.92 -3.53
N LEU A 37 -4.61 -9.15 -2.73
CA LEU A 37 -4.96 -8.79 -1.36
C LEU A 37 -5.14 -10.07 -0.55
N PHE A 38 -6.34 -10.37 -0.07
CA PHE A 38 -6.59 -11.62 0.66
C PHE A 38 -7.20 -12.65 -0.27
N PRO A 39 -6.66 -13.90 -0.31
CA PRO A 39 -7.24 -14.94 -1.15
C PRO A 39 -8.59 -15.43 -0.59
N GLN A 40 -9.36 -16.10 -1.43
CA GLN A 40 -10.67 -16.63 -1.05
C GLN A 40 -10.60 -17.55 0.17
N LEU A 41 -9.46 -18.21 0.38
CA LEU A 41 -9.25 -19.11 1.51
C LEU A 41 -9.55 -18.42 2.86
N THR A 42 -9.30 -17.10 2.95
CA THR A 42 -9.54 -16.35 4.19
C THR A 42 -11.03 -16.09 4.44
N ALA A 43 -11.89 -16.28 3.43
CA ALA A 43 -13.32 -16.12 3.56
C ALA A 43 -14.04 -17.42 3.88
N LEU A 44 -13.36 -18.56 3.80
CA LEU A 44 -13.95 -19.85 4.07
C LEU A 44 -13.98 -20.16 5.56
N PRO A 45 -14.99 -20.91 6.06
CA PRO A 45 -14.98 -21.34 7.46
C PRO A 45 -13.78 -22.26 7.72
N LEU A 46 -13.29 -22.27 8.94
CA LEU A 46 -12.18 -23.15 9.32
C LEU A 46 -12.53 -24.60 9.13
N SER A 47 -13.80 -24.98 9.36
CA SER A 47 -14.28 -26.35 9.16
C SER A 47 -14.24 -26.78 7.69
N ALA A 48 -14.23 -25.84 6.75
CA ALA A 48 -14.14 -26.11 5.32
C ALA A 48 -12.71 -25.91 4.77
N GLY A 49 -11.72 -25.88 5.65
CA GLY A 49 -10.32 -25.72 5.25
C GLY A 49 -9.88 -24.27 5.09
N GLY A 50 -10.67 -23.31 5.52
CA GLY A 50 -10.33 -21.91 5.43
C GLY A 50 -9.24 -21.54 6.45
N ARG A 51 -8.63 -20.40 6.22
CA ARG A 51 -7.63 -19.82 7.12
C ARG A 51 -8.02 -18.39 7.46
N ALA A 52 -7.96 -18.03 8.75
CA ALA A 52 -8.25 -16.68 9.16
C ALA A 52 -7.22 -15.71 8.60
N PRO A 53 -7.62 -14.51 8.15
CA PRO A 53 -6.67 -13.48 7.77
C PRO A 53 -5.78 -13.12 8.94
N LYS A 54 -4.50 -12.86 8.69
CA LYS A 54 -3.58 -12.51 9.76
C LYS A 54 -3.65 -11.02 10.07
N ARG A 55 -3.67 -10.69 11.36
CA ARG A 55 -3.65 -9.31 11.82
C ARG A 55 -2.43 -8.57 11.30
N GLU A 56 -1.28 -9.23 11.27
CA GLU A 56 -0.03 -8.63 10.82
C GLU A 56 -0.08 -8.29 9.33
N ASP A 57 -0.85 -9.05 8.53
CA ASP A 57 -1.06 -8.72 7.12
C ASP A 57 -1.93 -7.48 6.97
N PHE A 58 -3.02 -7.37 7.75
CA PHE A 58 -3.83 -6.16 7.78
C PHE A 58 -3.00 -4.95 8.16
N ASN A 59 -2.20 -5.09 9.21
CA ASN A 59 -1.35 -4.00 9.66
C ASN A 59 -0.33 -3.61 8.59
N GLY A 60 0.23 -4.59 7.88
CA GLY A 60 1.18 -4.33 6.80
C GLY A 60 0.56 -3.58 5.64
N LEU A 61 -0.67 -3.96 5.25
CA LEU A 61 -1.40 -3.28 4.19
C LEU A 61 -1.70 -1.83 4.60
N LEU A 62 -2.23 -1.64 5.80
CA LEU A 62 -2.57 -0.31 6.29
C LEU A 62 -1.33 0.56 6.46
N ARG A 63 -0.23 -0.03 6.93
CA ARG A 63 1.02 0.71 7.08
C ARG A 63 1.53 1.20 5.73
N ALA A 64 1.49 0.36 4.70
CA ALA A 64 1.96 0.75 3.37
C ALA A 64 1.12 1.88 2.79
N PHE A 65 -0.20 1.76 2.85
CA PHE A 65 -1.07 2.85 2.41
C PHE A 65 -0.86 4.10 3.26
N GLY A 66 -0.72 3.92 4.57
CA GLY A 66 -0.52 5.02 5.48
C GLY A 66 0.80 5.75 5.26
N GLN A 67 1.87 5.02 4.93
CA GLN A 67 3.16 5.62 4.63
C GLN A 67 3.09 6.52 3.39
N TRP A 68 2.41 6.06 2.34
CA TRP A 68 2.22 6.88 1.15
C TRP A 68 1.38 8.11 1.45
N ALA A 69 0.27 7.94 2.19
CA ALA A 69 -0.58 9.07 2.55
C ALA A 69 0.16 10.07 3.44
N PHE A 70 0.97 9.57 4.39
CA PHE A 70 1.75 10.41 5.27
C PHE A 70 2.81 11.20 4.49
N TYR A 71 3.46 10.55 3.54
CA TYR A 71 4.45 11.18 2.68
C TYR A 71 3.83 12.32 1.87
N PHE A 72 2.66 12.08 1.26
CA PHE A 72 1.94 13.12 0.52
C PHE A 72 1.47 14.24 1.46
N MET A 73 1.02 13.89 2.65
CA MET A 73 0.57 14.88 3.64
C MET A 73 1.69 15.85 3.99
N GLN A 74 2.93 15.37 4.01
CA GLN A 74 4.10 16.17 4.32
C GLN A 74 4.61 16.96 3.10
N GLY A 75 3.92 16.87 1.98
CA GLY A 75 4.31 17.57 0.76
C GLY A 75 5.24 16.77 -0.13
N GLY A 76 5.37 15.47 0.09
CA GLY A 76 6.24 14.62 -0.71
C GLY A 76 5.74 14.43 -2.14
N VAL A 77 6.66 14.22 -3.06
CA VAL A 77 6.37 13.90 -4.45
C VAL A 77 7.10 12.60 -4.79
N PRO A 78 6.38 11.59 -5.32
CA PRO A 78 7.02 10.31 -5.62
C PRO A 78 8.17 10.45 -6.61
N SER A 79 9.23 9.69 -6.39
CA SER A 79 10.32 9.61 -7.37
C SER A 79 9.83 8.85 -8.59
N TRP A 80 10.32 9.26 -9.77
CA TRP A 80 10.05 8.49 -10.98
C TRP A 80 10.79 7.16 -10.90
N GLU A 81 10.12 6.10 -11.30
CA GLU A 81 10.68 4.75 -11.25
C GLU A 81 10.32 4.01 -12.53
N SER A 82 11.33 3.39 -13.17
CA SER A 82 11.08 2.61 -14.38
C SER A 82 10.20 1.39 -14.03
N GLY A 83 9.37 0.99 -14.95
CA GLY A 83 8.44 -0.12 -14.73
C GLY A 83 7.10 0.30 -14.16
N ILE A 84 6.96 1.57 -13.78
CA ILE A 84 5.68 2.12 -13.34
C ILE A 84 5.14 3.04 -14.42
N ALA A 85 3.89 2.81 -14.82
CA ALA A 85 3.22 3.68 -15.78
C ALA A 85 2.70 4.91 -15.06
N TYR A 86 3.13 6.09 -15.52
CA TYR A 86 2.67 7.35 -14.95
C TYR A 86 1.70 8.01 -15.91
N THR A 87 0.61 8.51 -15.36
CA THR A 87 -0.34 9.27 -16.14
C THR A 87 0.27 10.60 -16.57
N ALA A 88 0.10 10.98 -17.82
CA ALA A 88 0.60 12.26 -18.31
C ALA A 88 0.04 13.40 -17.46
N GLY A 89 0.91 14.31 -17.04
CA GLY A 89 0.54 15.41 -16.15
C GLY A 89 0.69 15.11 -14.67
N SER A 90 0.96 13.86 -14.30
CA SER A 90 1.18 13.53 -12.89
C SER A 90 2.54 14.03 -12.42
N LEU A 91 2.64 14.33 -11.12
CA LEU A 91 3.89 14.77 -10.51
C LEU A 91 4.75 13.57 -10.16
N ALA A 92 6.03 13.66 -10.49
CA ALA A 92 7.01 12.65 -10.09
C ALA A 92 8.38 13.32 -9.97
N ARG A 93 9.20 12.80 -9.08
CA ARG A 93 10.55 13.29 -8.86
C ARG A 93 11.55 12.40 -9.59
N ASN A 94 12.38 12.99 -10.44
CA ASN A 94 13.39 12.26 -11.18
C ASN A 94 14.76 12.85 -10.84
N ASN A 95 15.67 12.05 -10.34
CA ASN A 95 17.03 12.46 -9.95
C ASN A 95 17.03 13.66 -8.99
N GLY A 96 16.08 13.67 -8.06
CA GLY A 96 15.95 14.74 -7.07
C GLY A 96 15.23 15.98 -7.57
N THR A 97 14.85 16.01 -8.84
CA THR A 97 14.13 17.15 -9.42
C THR A 97 12.65 16.83 -9.47
N THR A 98 11.83 17.76 -8.98
CA THR A 98 10.38 17.63 -9.03
C THR A 98 9.86 18.22 -10.33
N GLY A 99 8.98 17.49 -10.99
CA GLY A 99 8.38 17.93 -12.24
C GLY A 99 7.12 17.16 -12.55
N THR A 100 6.58 17.43 -13.74
CA THR A 100 5.38 16.77 -14.21
C THR A 100 5.75 15.70 -15.22
N ALA A 101 5.18 14.51 -15.10
CA ALA A 101 5.43 13.45 -16.06
C ALA A 101 4.89 13.85 -17.43
N LEU A 102 5.71 13.67 -18.47
CA LEU A 102 5.32 14.07 -19.82
C LEU A 102 4.55 12.99 -20.55
N LYS A 103 4.68 11.75 -20.13
CA LYS A 103 3.92 10.62 -20.66
C LYS A 103 3.90 9.48 -19.67
N ASP A 104 2.99 8.58 -19.92
CA ASP A 104 2.76 7.43 -19.05
C ASP A 104 3.91 6.44 -19.00
#